data_ac15b4a67a425221575e36fcb75c99a6
#
_entry.id   ac15b4a67a425221575e36fcb75c99a6
#
_cell.length_a   1.000
_cell.length_b   1.000
_cell.length_c   1.000
_cell.angle_alpha   90.00
_cell.angle_beta   90.00
_cell.angle_gamma   90.00
#
_symmetry.space_group_name_H-M   'P 1'
#
loop_
_entity.id
_entity.type
_entity.pdbx_description
1 polymer ?
#
loop_
_entity_poly.entity_id
_entity_poly.type
_entity_poly.pdbx_seq_one_letter_code
_entity_poly.pdbx_strand_id
1 'polypeptide(L)'
;MRVAIHSDVASINPGVNRDANADMVVAHIAEGLVAYGDDLAIKPMLAESWTANADHTVYEFKLRKGVKFHNGKDLTAKEVAWNFERYLKPDTAFQCVNRYNGKVDSELKSVEAIDDSTVRFSFAAPAPNFVITMATIQCTPWILSPESVDADGKFVKPIGTGPYAFSKWERGRYLDLTRFEDYSALSGDVDGLGGNKKGHVKTIQFMTVPDSSTRTNGLLSGEIDFIDEVEPTGVKDLEAKGMKINVQQTPAWMVLQIQSTSDKLKDPQMRQAIAHAIDLNQLAAAIGEGMYAPNPSVIAPNTIYSDNQASAWPAYAPAKAQELLTKAGYKGEPISLLVANRQNRVQVATIVQAFLAASGINAQLEVRDWATQLDQYRRGAYELAVFAYSARLDPLLSFQSMIGDKKADAARQWDDARAEDLLKQVSAKSDVEERKKLFNELNTLMGEQVPILGLVNLPSITAAGPKVNDFKGWAGDTLRFWTVSKTQ
;
A
#
# COMPACT_ATOMS: atom_id res chain seq x y z
N MET A 1 2.48 24.92 6.50
CA MET A 1 2.09 23.80 7.40
C MET A 1 3.29 22.89 7.57
N ARG A 2 3.61 22.52 8.81
CA ARG A 2 4.74 21.65 9.16
C ARG A 2 4.19 20.26 9.52
N VAL A 3 4.57 19.27 8.72
CA VAL A 3 4.12 17.88 8.85
C VAL A 3 5.32 17.05 9.29
N ALA A 4 5.29 16.47 10.47
CA ALA A 4 6.33 15.56 10.89
C ALA A 4 6.01 14.14 10.41
N ILE A 5 7.01 13.52 9.76
CA ILE A 5 6.99 12.16 9.26
C ILE A 5 8.05 11.31 9.97
N HIS A 6 7.75 10.05 10.19
CA HIS A 6 8.59 9.14 10.98
C HIS A 6 9.91 8.73 10.31
N SER A 7 10.03 8.90 9.00
CA SER A 7 11.26 8.62 8.24
C SER A 7 11.41 9.57 7.06
N ASP A 8 12.65 9.78 6.61
CA ASP A 8 12.92 10.61 5.42
C ASP A 8 12.28 10.01 4.17
N VAL A 9 12.00 10.86 3.20
CA VAL A 9 11.51 10.46 1.88
C VAL A 9 12.63 9.75 1.12
N ALA A 10 12.39 8.52 0.69
CA ALA A 10 13.42 7.74 0.00
C ALA A 10 13.81 8.33 -1.36
N SER A 11 12.81 8.82 -2.10
CA SER A 11 12.98 9.39 -3.45
C SER A 11 11.87 10.37 -3.79
N ILE A 12 12.16 11.33 -4.66
CA ILE A 12 11.18 12.19 -5.34
C ILE A 12 11.13 11.91 -6.85
N ASN A 13 11.87 10.88 -7.33
CA ASN A 13 11.71 10.35 -8.67
C ASN A 13 10.57 9.33 -8.66
N PRO A 14 9.41 9.64 -9.29
CA PRO A 14 8.21 8.82 -9.16
C PRO A 14 8.44 7.36 -9.57
N GLY A 15 7.99 6.43 -8.72
CA GLY A 15 8.11 4.99 -8.95
C GLY A 15 9.52 4.40 -8.88
N VAL A 16 10.53 5.22 -8.51
CA VAL A 16 11.94 4.80 -8.41
C VAL A 16 12.40 4.90 -6.96
N ASN A 17 12.92 3.81 -6.40
CA ASN A 17 13.33 3.71 -4.98
C ASN A 17 12.23 4.27 -4.03
N ARG A 18 10.99 3.89 -4.30
CA ARG A 18 9.81 4.39 -3.61
C ARG A 18 9.57 3.71 -2.25
N ASP A 19 8.98 4.47 -1.34
CA ASP A 19 8.31 4.01 -0.12
C ASP A 19 6.98 4.78 0.04
N ALA A 20 6.26 4.57 1.15
CA ALA A 20 4.99 5.25 1.40
C ALA A 20 5.13 6.78 1.50
N ASN A 21 6.23 7.27 2.12
CA ASN A 21 6.49 8.71 2.21
C ASN A 21 6.83 9.32 0.85
N ALA A 22 7.57 8.59 -0.01
CA ALA A 22 7.85 9.00 -1.38
C ALA A 22 6.55 9.12 -2.20
N ASP A 23 5.69 8.10 -2.14
CA ASP A 23 4.40 8.09 -2.84
C ASP A 23 3.49 9.24 -2.36
N MET A 24 3.41 9.47 -1.05
CA MET A 24 2.67 10.58 -0.46
C MET A 24 3.13 11.93 -1.01
N VAL A 25 4.43 12.20 -0.99
CA VAL A 25 5.00 13.46 -1.49
C VAL A 25 4.76 13.60 -2.99
N VAL A 26 5.00 12.54 -3.77
CA VAL A 26 4.80 12.54 -5.22
C VAL A 26 3.34 12.80 -5.60
N ALA A 27 2.36 12.27 -4.85
CA ALA A 27 0.94 12.50 -5.10
C ALA A 27 0.50 13.97 -4.95
N HIS A 28 1.30 14.82 -4.26
CA HIS A 28 1.08 16.27 -4.21
C HIS A 28 1.70 16.98 -5.42
N ILE A 29 2.74 16.38 -6.03
CA ILE A 29 3.53 17.01 -7.09
C ILE A 29 3.04 16.62 -8.49
N ALA A 30 2.64 15.35 -8.67
CA ALA A 30 2.30 14.78 -9.97
C ALA A 30 0.94 14.06 -9.93
N GLU A 31 0.43 13.77 -11.12
CA GLU A 31 -0.85 13.10 -11.30
C GLU A 31 -0.71 11.97 -12.33
N GLY A 32 -1.51 10.90 -12.15
CA GLY A 32 -1.68 9.85 -13.15
C GLY A 32 -2.81 10.15 -14.13
N LEU A 33 -3.01 9.30 -15.12
CA LEU A 33 -4.17 9.40 -16.02
C LEU A 33 -5.49 9.15 -15.27
N VAL A 34 -5.46 8.23 -14.35
CA VAL A 34 -6.57 7.81 -13.47
C VAL A 34 -6.10 7.72 -12.03
N ALA A 35 -7.03 7.71 -11.09
CA ALA A 35 -6.75 7.60 -9.66
C ALA A 35 -7.87 6.83 -8.96
N TYR A 36 -7.62 6.29 -7.75
CA TYR A 36 -8.68 5.79 -6.88
C TYR A 36 -9.42 6.93 -6.20
N GLY A 37 -10.76 6.85 -6.19
CA GLY A 37 -11.65 7.72 -5.44
C GLY A 37 -11.78 7.34 -3.96
N ASP A 38 -12.60 8.09 -3.23
CA ASP A 38 -12.92 7.80 -1.81
C ASP A 38 -13.74 6.51 -1.66
N ASP A 39 -14.52 6.16 -2.68
CA ASP A 39 -15.29 4.90 -2.78
C ASP A 39 -14.44 3.70 -3.25
N LEU A 40 -13.14 3.88 -3.42
CA LEU A 40 -12.18 2.92 -3.95
C LEU A 40 -12.49 2.46 -5.39
N ALA A 41 -13.31 3.19 -6.12
CA ALA A 41 -13.47 3.03 -7.56
C ALA A 41 -12.42 3.87 -8.31
N ILE A 42 -12.14 3.47 -9.56
CA ILE A 42 -11.20 4.21 -10.40
C ILE A 42 -11.93 5.39 -11.04
N LYS A 43 -11.34 6.56 -10.90
CA LYS A 43 -11.87 7.86 -11.35
C LYS A 43 -10.96 8.49 -12.41
N PRO A 44 -11.52 9.34 -13.29
CA PRO A 44 -10.75 10.22 -14.15
C PRO A 44 -9.82 11.14 -13.34
N MET A 45 -8.61 11.42 -13.90
CA MET A 45 -7.65 12.37 -13.31
C MET A 45 -7.07 13.29 -14.39
N LEU A 46 -5.91 12.99 -14.99
CA LEU A 46 -5.43 13.70 -16.18
C LEU A 46 -6.19 13.30 -17.44
N ALA A 47 -6.69 12.07 -17.51
CA ALA A 47 -7.69 11.67 -18.50
C ALA A 47 -9.08 12.08 -18.03
N GLU A 48 -9.90 12.63 -18.92
CA GLU A 48 -11.33 12.87 -18.69
C GLU A 48 -12.17 11.61 -18.91
N SER A 49 -11.69 10.71 -19.79
CA SER A 49 -12.36 9.44 -20.10
C SER A 49 -11.37 8.46 -20.75
N TRP A 50 -11.76 7.19 -20.77
CA TRP A 50 -11.05 6.16 -21.52
C TRP A 50 -12.02 5.11 -22.07
N THR A 51 -11.58 4.41 -23.12
CA THR A 51 -12.27 3.27 -23.70
C THR A 51 -11.29 2.12 -23.92
N ALA A 52 -11.80 0.90 -23.94
CA ALA A 52 -11.05 -0.29 -24.32
C ALA A 52 -11.79 -0.98 -25.49
N ASN A 53 -11.03 -1.64 -26.37
CA ASN A 53 -11.63 -2.56 -27.32
C ASN A 53 -12.13 -3.85 -26.61
N ALA A 54 -12.89 -4.68 -27.33
CA ALA A 54 -13.60 -5.83 -26.73
C ALA A 54 -12.68 -6.87 -26.07
N ASP A 55 -11.44 -7.01 -26.53
CA ASP A 55 -10.45 -7.96 -26.01
C ASP A 55 -9.42 -7.32 -25.07
N HIS A 56 -9.59 -6.05 -24.70
CA HIS A 56 -8.68 -5.32 -23.83
C HIS A 56 -7.21 -5.27 -24.29
N THR A 57 -6.98 -5.32 -25.61
CA THR A 57 -5.63 -5.17 -26.20
C THR A 57 -5.31 -3.73 -26.59
N VAL A 58 -6.32 -2.86 -26.71
CA VAL A 58 -6.15 -1.45 -27.06
C VAL A 58 -6.98 -0.60 -26.11
N TYR A 59 -6.34 0.45 -25.56
CA TYR A 59 -6.99 1.46 -24.73
C TYR A 59 -6.74 2.85 -25.33
N GLU A 60 -7.75 3.69 -25.33
CA GLU A 60 -7.65 5.10 -25.71
C GLU A 60 -8.08 5.98 -24.53
N PHE A 61 -7.22 6.94 -24.17
CA PHE A 61 -7.48 7.91 -23.12
C PHE A 61 -7.59 9.30 -23.72
N LYS A 62 -8.66 10.02 -23.36
CA LYS A 62 -8.82 11.43 -23.68
C LYS A 62 -8.35 12.28 -22.52
N LEU A 63 -7.41 13.17 -22.76
CA LEU A 63 -6.83 14.06 -21.76
C LEU A 63 -7.72 15.28 -21.55
N ARG A 64 -7.75 15.77 -20.29
CA ARG A 64 -8.32 17.08 -19.96
C ARG A 64 -7.54 18.19 -20.66
N LYS A 65 -8.23 19.22 -21.10
CA LYS A 65 -7.63 20.39 -21.73
C LYS A 65 -7.17 21.42 -20.68
N GLY A 66 -6.14 22.19 -21.01
CA GLY A 66 -5.66 23.31 -20.20
C GLY A 66 -4.94 22.90 -18.92
N VAL A 67 -4.48 21.65 -18.82
CA VAL A 67 -3.61 21.21 -17.71
C VAL A 67 -2.20 21.70 -17.94
N LYS A 68 -1.62 22.35 -16.91
CA LYS A 68 -0.25 22.87 -16.95
C LYS A 68 0.67 22.11 -16.02
N PHE A 69 1.91 21.94 -16.46
CA PHE A 69 3.01 21.54 -15.59
C PHE A 69 3.47 22.73 -14.74
N HIS A 70 4.22 22.44 -13.66
CA HIS A 70 4.78 23.46 -12.77
C HIS A 70 5.72 24.47 -13.46
N ASN A 71 6.23 24.16 -14.66
CA ASN A 71 7.02 25.07 -15.50
C ASN A 71 6.17 25.91 -16.44
N GLY A 72 4.83 25.84 -16.35
CA GLY A 72 3.88 26.61 -17.16
C GLY A 72 3.58 26.04 -18.54
N LYS A 73 4.25 24.94 -18.97
CA LYS A 73 3.97 24.25 -20.23
C LYS A 73 2.67 23.45 -20.14
N ASP A 74 1.98 23.34 -21.26
CA ASP A 74 0.76 22.54 -21.34
C ASP A 74 1.07 21.04 -21.38
N LEU A 75 0.20 20.22 -20.74
CA LEU A 75 0.19 18.78 -20.89
C LEU A 75 -0.48 18.40 -22.20
N THR A 76 0.19 17.56 -22.99
CA THR A 76 -0.37 16.93 -24.17
C THR A 76 -0.14 15.39 -24.15
N ALA A 77 -0.72 14.70 -25.12
CA ALA A 77 -0.52 13.27 -25.31
C ALA A 77 0.95 12.87 -25.52
N LYS A 78 1.76 13.78 -26.04
CA LYS A 78 3.21 13.55 -26.27
C LYS A 78 3.98 13.37 -24.95
N GLU A 79 3.67 14.20 -23.94
CA GLU A 79 4.29 14.07 -22.62
C GLU A 79 3.86 12.78 -21.93
N VAL A 80 2.60 12.36 -22.12
CA VAL A 80 2.15 11.05 -21.61
C VAL A 80 2.93 9.91 -22.26
N ALA A 81 3.02 9.87 -23.59
CA ALA A 81 3.79 8.85 -24.32
C ALA A 81 5.25 8.83 -23.88
N TRP A 82 5.89 10.01 -23.78
CA TRP A 82 7.28 10.15 -23.30
C TRP A 82 7.48 9.59 -21.89
N ASN A 83 6.53 9.80 -20.96
CA ASN A 83 6.62 9.23 -19.60
C ASN A 83 6.62 7.71 -19.60
N PHE A 84 5.73 7.09 -20.39
CA PHE A 84 5.69 5.62 -20.50
C PHE A 84 6.96 5.07 -21.16
N GLU A 85 7.45 5.69 -22.24
CA GLU A 85 8.74 5.32 -22.84
C GLU A 85 9.88 5.40 -21.83
N ARG A 86 9.90 6.45 -21.01
CA ARG A 86 10.89 6.62 -19.93
C ARG A 86 10.78 5.51 -18.90
N TYR A 87 9.57 5.20 -18.39
CA TYR A 87 9.36 4.18 -17.35
C TYR A 87 9.73 2.77 -17.81
N LEU A 88 9.63 2.50 -19.12
CA LEU A 88 9.98 1.20 -19.69
C LEU A 88 11.49 1.02 -19.91
N LYS A 89 12.28 2.10 -19.89
CA LYS A 89 13.75 2.00 -20.01
C LYS A 89 14.34 1.38 -18.74
N PRO A 90 15.25 0.36 -18.88
CA PRO A 90 15.87 -0.27 -17.71
C PRO A 90 16.57 0.73 -16.77
N ASP A 91 17.26 1.72 -17.32
CA ASP A 91 18.02 2.72 -16.58
C ASP A 91 17.15 3.63 -15.71
N THR A 92 15.85 3.69 -15.97
CA THR A 92 14.90 4.41 -15.11
C THR A 92 14.69 3.70 -13.77
N ALA A 93 14.88 2.38 -13.71
CA ALA A 93 14.65 1.55 -12.53
C ALA A 93 13.22 1.68 -11.95
N PHE A 94 12.22 1.84 -12.80
CA PHE A 94 10.82 1.89 -12.40
C PHE A 94 10.40 0.56 -11.76
N GLN A 95 9.98 0.58 -10.51
CA GLN A 95 9.71 -0.65 -9.74
C GLN A 95 8.60 -1.52 -10.32
N CYS A 96 7.62 -0.91 -10.98
CA CYS A 96 6.50 -1.63 -11.58
C CYS A 96 6.69 -1.95 -13.08
N VAL A 97 7.90 -1.85 -13.62
CA VAL A 97 8.17 -2.14 -15.04
C VAL A 97 7.68 -3.53 -15.47
N ASN A 98 7.73 -4.51 -14.56
CA ASN A 98 7.27 -5.89 -14.83
C ASN A 98 5.77 -6.01 -15.09
N ARG A 99 4.98 -4.99 -14.74
CA ARG A 99 3.55 -4.88 -15.05
C ARG A 99 3.28 -4.47 -16.50
N TYR A 100 4.29 -3.96 -17.18
CA TYR A 100 4.16 -3.40 -18.53
C TYR A 100 5.02 -4.11 -19.57
N ASN A 101 5.97 -4.95 -19.17
CA ASN A 101 6.94 -5.60 -20.06
C ASN A 101 6.69 -7.10 -20.31
N GLY A 102 5.50 -7.59 -19.98
CA GLY A 102 5.10 -8.99 -20.22
C GLY A 102 5.56 -10.00 -19.16
N LYS A 103 6.24 -9.55 -18.10
CA LYS A 103 6.71 -10.48 -17.04
C LYS A 103 5.62 -10.82 -16.01
N VAL A 104 4.72 -9.90 -15.69
CA VAL A 104 3.64 -10.10 -14.74
C VAL A 104 2.29 -9.95 -15.43
N ASP A 105 2.07 -8.81 -16.07
CA ASP A 105 0.88 -8.51 -16.87
C ASP A 105 1.24 -8.48 -18.37
N SER A 106 0.27 -8.24 -19.25
CA SER A 106 0.49 -8.18 -20.70
C SER A 106 1.52 -7.12 -21.09
N GLU A 107 2.35 -7.42 -22.07
CA GLU A 107 3.37 -6.50 -22.58
C GLU A 107 2.73 -5.31 -23.29
N LEU A 108 3.05 -4.11 -22.85
CA LEU A 108 2.73 -2.86 -23.53
C LEU A 108 3.65 -2.70 -24.75
N LYS A 109 3.06 -2.77 -25.95
CA LYS A 109 3.79 -2.71 -27.23
C LYS A 109 4.06 -1.31 -27.69
N SER A 110 3.07 -0.41 -27.56
CA SER A 110 3.21 0.99 -27.94
C SER A 110 2.36 1.92 -27.08
N VAL A 111 2.83 3.16 -26.97
CA VAL A 111 2.06 4.30 -26.44
C VAL A 111 2.17 5.42 -27.46
N GLU A 112 1.06 5.79 -28.06
CA GLU A 112 1.01 6.70 -29.20
C GLU A 112 0.16 7.92 -28.89
N ALA A 113 0.71 9.10 -29.13
CA ALA A 113 -0.05 10.35 -29.17
C ALA A 113 -0.77 10.41 -30.53
N ILE A 114 -2.08 10.14 -30.54
CA ILE A 114 -2.90 10.17 -31.74
C ILE A 114 -3.15 11.63 -32.19
N ASP A 115 -3.41 12.47 -31.22
CA ASP A 115 -3.48 13.94 -31.34
C ASP A 115 -3.00 14.56 -30.03
N ASP A 116 -3.09 15.87 -29.84
CA ASP A 116 -2.63 16.55 -28.64
C ASP A 116 -3.38 16.13 -27.36
N SER A 117 -4.55 15.53 -27.47
CA SER A 117 -5.43 15.17 -26.36
C SER A 117 -5.75 13.69 -26.27
N THR A 118 -5.31 12.85 -27.22
CA THR A 118 -5.66 11.41 -27.27
C THR A 118 -4.41 10.55 -27.24
N VAL A 119 -4.31 9.66 -26.24
CA VAL A 119 -3.24 8.68 -26.10
C VAL A 119 -3.79 7.28 -26.30
N ARG A 120 -3.15 6.48 -27.16
CA ARG A 120 -3.47 5.08 -27.41
C ARG A 120 -2.38 4.18 -26.80
N PHE A 121 -2.82 3.15 -26.10
CA PHE A 121 -1.98 2.09 -25.56
C PHE A 121 -2.33 0.78 -26.26
N SER A 122 -1.32 0.07 -26.78
CA SER A 122 -1.51 -1.22 -27.45
C SER A 122 -0.70 -2.33 -26.77
N PHE A 123 -1.34 -3.46 -26.51
CA PHE A 123 -0.77 -4.59 -25.76
C PHE A 123 -0.62 -5.82 -26.67
N ALA A 124 0.35 -6.70 -26.31
CA ALA A 124 0.60 -7.96 -27.00
C ALA A 124 -0.52 -9.00 -26.83
N ALA A 125 -1.25 -8.93 -25.72
CA ALA A 125 -2.35 -9.80 -25.32
C ALA A 125 -3.34 -9.01 -24.43
N PRO A 126 -4.51 -9.55 -24.08
CA PRO A 126 -5.48 -8.89 -23.21
C PRO A 126 -4.86 -8.36 -21.90
N ALA A 127 -5.15 -7.11 -21.56
CA ALA A 127 -4.66 -6.42 -20.38
C ALA A 127 -5.82 -5.83 -19.53
N PRO A 128 -6.79 -6.64 -19.03
CA PRO A 128 -8.00 -6.15 -18.38
C PRO A 128 -7.72 -5.35 -17.09
N ASN A 129 -6.58 -5.58 -16.43
CA ASN A 129 -6.18 -4.89 -15.20
C ASN A 129 -5.31 -3.64 -15.43
N PHE A 130 -5.11 -3.21 -16.69
CA PHE A 130 -4.24 -2.08 -17.01
C PHE A 130 -4.64 -0.80 -16.28
N VAL A 131 -5.93 -0.46 -16.27
CA VAL A 131 -6.43 0.75 -15.60
C VAL A 131 -6.28 0.65 -14.09
N ILE A 132 -6.49 -0.53 -13.51
CA ILE A 132 -6.27 -0.81 -12.07
C ILE A 132 -4.79 -0.60 -11.71
N THR A 133 -3.89 -1.13 -12.54
CA THR A 133 -2.44 -0.98 -12.35
C THR A 133 -2.02 0.49 -12.37
N MET A 134 -2.56 1.28 -13.32
CA MET A 134 -2.29 2.72 -13.40
C MET A 134 -2.83 3.52 -12.21
N ALA A 135 -3.98 3.14 -11.65
CA ALA A 135 -4.56 3.82 -10.50
C ALA A 135 -3.86 3.47 -9.17
N THR A 136 -3.15 2.33 -9.13
CA THR A 136 -2.48 1.85 -7.92
C THR A 136 -1.28 2.73 -7.58
N ILE A 137 -1.32 3.46 -6.46
CA ILE A 137 -0.33 4.48 -6.09
C ILE A 137 1.12 3.96 -6.16
N GLN A 138 1.36 2.71 -5.79
CA GLN A 138 2.68 2.07 -5.83
C GLN A 138 3.20 1.88 -7.27
N CYS A 139 2.31 1.84 -8.26
CA CYS A 139 2.60 1.55 -9.67
C CYS A 139 2.09 2.62 -10.64
N THR A 140 1.54 3.72 -10.13
CA THR A 140 1.06 4.82 -10.96
C THR A 140 2.21 5.37 -11.83
N PRO A 141 2.05 5.38 -13.16
CA PRO A 141 2.95 6.11 -14.04
C PRO A 141 2.64 7.61 -13.92
N TRP A 142 3.24 8.25 -12.92
CA TRP A 142 3.06 9.67 -12.65
C TRP A 142 3.58 10.50 -13.82
N ILE A 143 2.79 11.45 -14.30
CA ILE A 143 3.11 12.24 -15.48
C ILE A 143 3.95 13.45 -15.10
N LEU A 144 5.14 13.52 -15.66
CA LEU A 144 6.11 14.59 -15.49
C LEU A 144 6.39 15.31 -16.82
N SER A 145 6.75 16.58 -16.73
CA SER A 145 7.34 17.31 -17.87
C SER A 145 8.68 16.67 -18.27
N PRO A 146 9.01 16.57 -19.57
CA PRO A 146 10.33 16.12 -20.03
C PRO A 146 11.51 16.90 -19.42
N GLU A 147 11.32 18.13 -18.98
CA GLU A 147 12.35 18.91 -18.27
C GLU A 147 12.62 18.44 -16.82
N SER A 148 11.96 17.38 -16.37
CA SER A 148 12.29 16.70 -15.11
C SER A 148 13.58 15.89 -15.19
N VAL A 149 14.11 15.71 -16.40
CA VAL A 149 15.40 15.05 -16.67
C VAL A 149 16.35 16.00 -17.40
N ASP A 150 17.64 15.75 -17.30
CA ASP A 150 18.67 16.47 -18.07
C ASP A 150 18.81 15.90 -19.51
N ALA A 151 19.76 16.46 -20.26
CA ALA A 151 20.03 16.05 -21.64
C ALA A 151 20.42 14.56 -21.78
N ASP A 152 20.98 13.96 -20.74
CA ASP A 152 21.37 12.55 -20.70
C ASP A 152 20.24 11.64 -20.23
N GLY A 153 19.05 12.20 -19.95
CA GLY A 153 17.85 11.48 -19.46
C GLY A 153 17.89 11.16 -17.97
N LYS A 154 18.84 11.70 -17.23
CA LYS A 154 18.95 11.52 -15.78
C LYS A 154 17.96 12.43 -15.05
N PHE A 155 17.24 11.86 -14.10
CA PHE A 155 16.28 12.61 -13.29
C PHE A 155 16.96 13.72 -12.46
N VAL A 156 16.42 14.94 -12.56
CA VAL A 156 16.90 16.15 -11.85
C VAL A 156 15.94 16.53 -10.72
N LYS A 157 14.68 16.80 -11.06
CA LYS A 157 13.63 17.19 -10.11
C LYS A 157 12.25 16.91 -10.69
N PRO A 158 11.22 16.66 -9.86
CA PRO A 158 9.88 16.46 -10.37
C PRO A 158 9.26 17.78 -10.82
N ILE A 159 8.83 17.86 -12.07
CA ILE A 159 8.01 18.93 -12.64
C ILE A 159 6.70 18.27 -13.06
N GLY A 160 5.73 18.22 -12.15
CA GLY A 160 4.44 17.56 -12.36
C GLY A 160 3.32 18.54 -12.67
N THR A 161 2.09 18.06 -12.58
CA THR A 161 0.83 18.79 -12.80
C THR A 161 0.03 18.98 -11.51
N GLY A 162 0.52 18.45 -10.38
CA GLY A 162 -0.18 18.40 -9.11
C GLY A 162 -0.37 19.76 -8.43
N PRO A 163 -1.16 19.81 -7.34
CA PRO A 163 -1.51 21.06 -6.65
C PRO A 163 -0.33 21.74 -5.94
N TYR A 164 0.77 21.04 -5.77
CA TYR A 164 1.99 21.57 -5.15
C TYR A 164 3.22 21.27 -5.99
N ALA A 165 4.11 22.25 -6.12
CA ALA A 165 5.39 22.13 -6.79
C ALA A 165 6.50 21.84 -5.78
N PHE A 166 7.47 21.00 -6.18
CA PHE A 166 8.69 20.80 -5.43
C PHE A 166 9.49 22.10 -5.30
N SER A 167 9.92 22.41 -4.07
CA SER A 167 10.69 23.63 -3.79
C SER A 167 12.11 23.31 -3.33
N LYS A 168 12.25 22.53 -2.23
CA LYS A 168 13.55 22.23 -1.63
C LYS A 168 13.52 20.88 -0.92
N TRP A 169 14.65 20.22 -0.89
CA TRP A 169 14.86 19.02 -0.07
C TRP A 169 16.22 19.05 0.61
N GLU A 170 16.21 19.00 1.92
CA GLU A 170 17.38 18.82 2.74
C GLU A 170 17.30 17.42 3.39
N ARG A 171 18.03 16.48 2.79
CA ARG A 171 18.02 15.07 3.16
C ARG A 171 18.17 14.87 4.66
N GLY A 172 17.33 13.99 5.23
CA GLY A 172 17.32 13.69 6.66
C GLY A 172 16.74 14.80 7.55
N ARG A 173 16.31 15.94 6.97
CA ARG A 173 15.76 17.07 7.72
C ARG A 173 14.37 17.46 7.29
N TYR A 174 14.18 17.90 6.06
CA TYR A 174 12.87 18.32 5.55
C TYR A 174 12.78 18.38 4.03
N LEU A 175 11.57 18.31 3.52
CA LEU A 175 11.19 18.53 2.13
C LEU A 175 10.07 19.56 2.06
N ASP A 176 10.25 20.60 1.24
CA ASP A 176 9.29 21.69 1.05
C ASP A 176 8.55 21.57 -0.27
N LEU A 177 7.25 21.74 -0.21
CA LEU A 177 6.37 21.92 -1.36
C LEU A 177 5.71 23.30 -1.28
N THR A 178 5.55 23.95 -2.42
CA THR A 178 4.85 25.24 -2.54
C THR A 178 3.61 25.07 -3.40
N ARG A 179 2.48 25.66 -2.98
CA ARG A 179 1.22 25.61 -3.74
C ARG A 179 1.43 26.12 -5.16
N PHE A 180 0.91 25.37 -6.13
CA PHE A 180 0.90 25.75 -7.53
C PHE A 180 -0.37 26.55 -7.83
N GLU A 181 -0.22 27.85 -8.06
CA GLU A 181 -1.37 28.76 -8.22
C GLU A 181 -2.15 28.50 -9.52
N ASP A 182 -1.47 28.04 -10.58
CA ASP A 182 -2.08 27.71 -11.88
C ASP A 182 -2.57 26.25 -11.96
N TYR A 183 -2.75 25.58 -10.81
CA TYR A 183 -3.25 24.21 -10.76
C TYR A 183 -4.61 24.09 -11.45
N SER A 184 -4.71 23.19 -12.43
CA SER A 184 -5.94 22.89 -13.17
C SER A 184 -6.84 21.93 -12.40
N ALA A 185 -7.53 22.43 -11.36
CA ALA A 185 -8.42 21.63 -10.53
C ALA A 185 -9.61 21.05 -11.33
N LEU A 186 -10.03 19.83 -10.99
CA LEU A 186 -11.32 19.29 -11.43
C LEU A 186 -12.46 20.04 -10.72
N SER A 187 -13.65 20.03 -11.33
CA SER A 187 -14.87 20.52 -10.68
C SER A 187 -15.35 19.55 -9.59
N GLY A 188 -16.15 20.07 -8.65
CA GLY A 188 -16.74 19.26 -7.57
C GLY A 188 -15.84 19.14 -6.35
N ASP A 189 -16.04 18.07 -5.59
CA ASP A 189 -15.31 17.79 -4.36
C ASP A 189 -14.02 17.01 -4.59
N VAL A 190 -13.21 16.91 -3.56
CA VAL A 190 -12.09 15.96 -3.50
C VAL A 190 -12.63 14.53 -3.49
N ASP A 191 -12.00 13.64 -4.24
CA ASP A 191 -12.40 12.25 -4.35
C ASP A 191 -11.15 11.36 -4.41
N GLY A 192 -10.73 10.82 -3.29
CA GLY A 192 -9.54 10.00 -3.16
C GLY A 192 -8.26 10.74 -3.57
N LEU A 193 -7.50 10.20 -4.50
CA LEU A 193 -6.37 10.88 -5.15
C LEU A 193 -6.79 11.67 -6.39
N GLY A 194 -8.08 11.65 -6.73
CA GLY A 194 -8.71 12.39 -7.83
C GLY A 194 -9.50 13.60 -7.34
N GLY A 195 -10.45 14.04 -8.18
CA GLY A 195 -11.34 15.16 -7.88
C GLY A 195 -10.63 16.50 -7.76
N ASN A 196 -11.24 17.43 -7.04
CA ASN A 196 -10.74 18.78 -6.82
C ASN A 196 -9.63 18.79 -5.76
N LYS A 197 -8.38 18.82 -6.19
CA LYS A 197 -7.22 18.86 -5.28
C LYS A 197 -6.63 20.27 -5.08
N LYS A 198 -7.41 21.32 -5.25
CA LYS A 198 -6.93 22.69 -5.09
C LYS A 198 -6.36 22.92 -3.70
N GLY A 199 -5.05 23.19 -3.61
CA GLY A 199 -4.35 23.40 -2.34
C GLY A 199 -4.78 24.69 -1.63
N HIS A 200 -4.94 24.67 -0.31
CA HIS A 200 -5.29 25.84 0.50
C HIS A 200 -4.07 26.42 1.24
N VAL A 201 -3.20 25.58 1.83
CA VAL A 201 -1.99 26.07 2.49
C VAL A 201 -0.92 26.46 1.46
N LYS A 202 -0.21 27.58 1.71
CA LYS A 202 0.81 28.08 0.77
C LYS A 202 2.03 27.15 0.67
N THR A 203 2.44 26.55 1.77
CA THR A 203 3.63 25.68 1.84
C THR A 203 3.37 24.50 2.73
N ILE A 204 3.80 23.31 2.31
CA ILE A 204 3.85 22.09 3.12
C ILE A 204 5.34 21.76 3.32
N GLN A 205 5.76 21.66 4.57
CA GLN A 205 7.09 21.20 4.95
C GLN A 205 6.97 19.82 5.60
N PHE A 206 7.48 18.80 4.95
CA PHE A 206 7.60 17.46 5.52
C PHE A 206 8.90 17.37 6.29
N MET A 207 8.81 17.30 7.62
CA MET A 207 9.95 17.26 8.54
C MET A 207 10.23 15.82 8.93
N THR A 208 11.48 15.37 8.79
CA THR A 208 11.91 14.04 9.24
C THR A 208 12.14 14.06 10.75
N VAL A 209 11.25 13.45 11.51
CA VAL A 209 11.31 13.36 12.98
C VAL A 209 11.08 11.90 13.42
N PRO A 210 12.12 11.06 13.49
CA PRO A 210 11.96 9.61 13.74
C PRO A 210 11.37 9.27 15.11
N ASP A 211 11.74 10.03 16.15
CA ASP A 211 11.30 9.77 17.51
C ASP A 211 9.84 10.22 17.73
N SER A 212 8.99 9.29 18.16
CA SER A 212 7.55 9.52 18.34
C SER A 212 7.25 10.51 19.48
N SER A 213 8.04 10.51 20.54
CA SER A 213 7.89 11.44 21.66
C SER A 213 8.21 12.87 21.23
N THR A 214 9.25 13.04 20.39
CA THR A 214 9.61 14.33 19.81
C THR A 214 8.50 14.85 18.88
N ARG A 215 7.90 13.98 18.03
CA ARG A 215 6.75 14.37 17.21
C ARG A 215 5.57 14.83 18.07
N THR A 216 5.22 14.04 19.09
CA THR A 216 4.12 14.35 20.01
C THR A 216 4.35 15.67 20.76
N ASN A 217 5.53 15.89 21.32
CA ASN A 217 5.85 17.12 22.03
C ASN A 217 5.87 18.34 21.10
N GLY A 218 6.40 18.20 19.88
CA GLY A 218 6.37 19.25 18.85
C GLY A 218 4.95 19.62 18.43
N LEU A 219 4.03 18.65 18.35
CA LEU A 219 2.60 18.92 18.09
C LEU A 219 1.97 19.68 19.27
N LEU A 220 2.21 19.25 20.50
CA LEU A 220 1.66 19.88 21.70
C LEU A 220 2.19 21.31 21.91
N SER A 221 3.45 21.58 21.57
CA SER A 221 4.04 22.92 21.64
C SER A 221 3.61 23.83 20.48
N GLY A 222 3.02 23.27 19.42
CA GLY A 222 2.69 23.99 18.19
C GLY A 222 3.89 24.25 17.27
N GLU A 223 5.02 23.62 17.52
CA GLU A 223 6.18 23.62 16.61
C GLU A 223 5.91 22.76 15.37
N ILE A 224 5.14 21.70 15.52
CA ILE A 224 4.63 20.81 14.46
C ILE A 224 3.11 21.04 14.36
N ASP A 225 2.59 21.05 13.13
CA ASP A 225 1.16 21.25 12.88
C ASP A 225 0.41 19.93 12.71
N PHE A 226 1.10 18.88 12.24
CA PHE A 226 0.53 17.57 11.94
C PHE A 226 1.57 16.46 12.11
N ILE A 227 1.17 15.32 12.64
CA ILE A 227 2.00 14.11 12.74
C ILE A 227 1.35 12.92 12.02
N ASP A 228 2.16 12.19 11.28
CA ASP A 228 1.75 11.10 10.36
C ASP A 228 1.40 9.79 11.07
N GLU A 229 1.91 9.59 12.28
CA GLU A 229 1.72 8.35 13.03
C GLU A 229 1.59 8.65 14.53
N VAL A 230 0.50 8.19 15.11
CA VAL A 230 0.21 8.23 16.55
C VAL A 230 0.07 6.82 17.06
N GLU A 231 0.77 6.51 18.17
CA GLU A 231 0.57 5.23 18.85
C GLU A 231 -0.85 5.19 19.48
N PRO A 232 -1.59 4.08 19.39
CA PRO A 232 -2.95 3.97 19.93
C PRO A 232 -3.08 4.40 21.37
N THR A 233 -2.09 4.06 22.21
CA THR A 233 -2.06 4.41 23.63
C THR A 233 -1.95 5.92 23.90
N GLY A 234 -1.47 6.71 22.94
CA GLY A 234 -1.32 8.16 23.02
C GLY A 234 -2.56 8.93 22.59
N VAL A 235 -3.51 8.29 21.93
CA VAL A 235 -4.68 8.96 21.31
C VAL A 235 -5.50 9.74 22.33
N LYS A 236 -5.93 9.08 23.40
CA LYS A 236 -6.79 9.71 24.44
C LYS A 236 -6.12 10.93 25.11
N ASP A 237 -4.81 10.85 25.34
CA ASP A 237 -4.05 11.95 25.96
C ASP A 237 -3.95 13.16 25.00
N LEU A 238 -3.73 12.92 23.71
CA LEU A 238 -3.72 13.98 22.70
C LEU A 238 -5.08 14.63 22.51
N GLU A 239 -6.17 13.86 22.49
CA GLU A 239 -7.55 14.38 22.44
C GLU A 239 -7.86 15.25 23.66
N ALA A 240 -7.51 14.78 24.87
CA ALA A 240 -7.69 15.53 26.10
C ALA A 240 -6.93 16.87 26.13
N LYS A 241 -5.84 16.98 25.36
CA LYS A 241 -5.03 18.20 25.16
C LYS A 241 -5.49 19.04 23.96
N GLY A 242 -6.62 18.69 23.36
CA GLY A 242 -7.26 19.47 22.27
C GLY A 242 -6.66 19.22 20.89
N MET A 243 -5.88 18.15 20.68
CA MET A 243 -5.42 17.75 19.36
C MET A 243 -6.54 17.04 18.60
N LYS A 244 -6.57 17.22 17.28
CA LYS A 244 -7.56 16.58 16.39
C LYS A 244 -7.02 15.24 15.91
N ILE A 245 -7.59 14.16 16.37
CA ILE A 245 -7.22 12.81 15.98
C ILE A 245 -8.04 12.37 14.77
N ASN A 246 -7.39 11.70 13.82
CA ASN A 246 -8.06 10.99 12.74
C ASN A 246 -7.60 9.52 12.76
N VAL A 247 -8.59 8.62 12.86
CA VAL A 247 -8.39 7.16 12.77
C VAL A 247 -9.07 6.68 11.49
N GLN A 248 -8.28 6.29 10.51
CA GLN A 248 -8.75 5.79 9.24
C GLN A 248 -8.44 4.30 9.10
N GLN A 249 -9.45 3.47 8.94
CA GLN A 249 -9.24 2.05 8.61
C GLN A 249 -8.66 1.93 7.20
N THR A 250 -7.62 1.11 7.06
CA THR A 250 -6.92 0.88 5.77
C THR A 250 -6.81 -0.60 5.44
N PRO A 251 -6.57 -0.97 4.18
CA PRO A 251 -6.22 -2.34 3.80
C PRO A 251 -4.79 -2.74 4.18
N ALA A 252 -4.00 -1.88 4.83
CA ALA A 252 -2.71 -2.28 5.37
C ALA A 252 -2.89 -3.42 6.38
N TRP A 253 -2.00 -4.40 6.35
CA TRP A 253 -2.30 -5.70 6.93
C TRP A 253 -1.09 -6.25 7.69
N MET A 254 -1.26 -6.53 8.98
CA MET A 254 -0.29 -7.25 9.80
C MET A 254 -0.59 -8.73 9.79
N VAL A 255 0.44 -9.55 9.61
CA VAL A 255 0.32 -10.98 9.36
C VAL A 255 1.33 -11.79 10.17
N LEU A 256 0.99 -13.04 10.39
CA LEU A 256 1.93 -14.09 10.70
C LEU A 256 2.25 -14.84 9.40
N GLN A 257 3.44 -14.62 8.84
CA GLN A 257 3.95 -15.43 7.73
C GLN A 257 4.37 -16.79 8.25
N ILE A 258 4.08 -17.84 7.47
CA ILE A 258 4.37 -19.23 7.80
C ILE A 258 5.17 -19.86 6.66
N GLN A 259 6.41 -20.28 6.93
CA GLN A 259 7.26 -20.88 5.92
C GLN A 259 6.81 -22.32 5.62
N SER A 260 5.93 -22.45 4.63
CA SER A 260 5.31 -23.74 4.27
C SER A 260 6.29 -24.80 3.70
N THR A 261 7.54 -24.42 3.42
CA THR A 261 8.59 -25.37 3.01
C THR A 261 9.49 -25.83 4.16
N SER A 262 9.35 -25.26 5.35
CA SER A 262 10.03 -25.71 6.56
C SER A 262 9.54 -27.12 6.95
N ASP A 263 10.45 -28.02 7.34
CA ASP A 263 10.09 -29.37 7.78
C ASP A 263 9.08 -29.39 8.93
N LYS A 264 9.10 -28.38 9.80
CA LYS A 264 8.18 -28.23 10.92
C LYS A 264 6.81 -27.68 10.51
N LEU A 265 6.69 -26.98 9.37
CA LEU A 265 5.50 -26.19 9.00
C LEU A 265 4.92 -26.60 7.64
N LYS A 266 5.49 -27.60 6.96
CA LYS A 266 5.00 -28.09 5.65
C LYS A 266 3.64 -28.80 5.74
N ASP A 267 3.33 -29.42 6.89
CA ASP A 267 2.03 -30.05 7.11
C ASP A 267 0.95 -28.98 7.30
N PRO A 268 -0.13 -28.97 6.47
CA PRO A 268 -1.27 -28.06 6.66
C PRO A 268 -1.91 -28.18 8.05
N GLN A 269 -1.93 -29.37 8.67
CA GLN A 269 -2.48 -29.53 10.02
C GLN A 269 -1.71 -28.73 11.07
N MET A 270 -0.38 -28.67 10.95
CA MET A 270 0.45 -27.82 11.82
C MET A 270 0.12 -26.34 11.64
N ARG A 271 -0.07 -25.86 10.40
CA ARG A 271 -0.42 -24.48 10.13
C ARG A 271 -1.84 -24.13 10.59
N GLN A 272 -2.78 -25.03 10.42
CA GLN A 272 -4.14 -24.91 10.98
C GLN A 272 -4.12 -24.87 12.52
N ALA A 273 -3.27 -25.69 13.18
CA ALA A 273 -3.09 -25.64 14.63
C ALA A 273 -2.62 -24.26 15.09
N ILE A 274 -1.66 -23.66 14.38
CA ILE A 274 -1.20 -22.30 14.65
C ILE A 274 -2.36 -21.29 14.53
N ALA A 275 -3.17 -21.38 13.48
CA ALA A 275 -4.31 -20.47 13.30
C ALA A 275 -5.39 -20.65 14.40
N HIS A 276 -5.72 -21.87 14.77
CA HIS A 276 -6.66 -22.15 15.87
C HIS A 276 -6.13 -21.74 17.26
N ALA A 277 -4.81 -21.60 17.41
CA ALA A 277 -4.18 -21.21 18.68
C ALA A 277 -4.30 -19.70 18.98
N ILE A 278 -4.53 -18.84 17.99
CA ILE A 278 -4.46 -17.38 18.12
C ILE A 278 -5.86 -16.76 18.17
N ASP A 279 -6.18 -16.07 19.28
CA ASP A 279 -7.39 -15.25 19.39
C ASP A 279 -7.14 -13.86 18.77
N LEU A 280 -7.61 -13.67 17.54
CA LEU A 280 -7.45 -12.42 16.82
C LEU A 280 -8.20 -11.24 17.47
N ASN A 281 -9.34 -11.49 18.13
CA ASN A 281 -10.10 -10.45 18.83
C ASN A 281 -9.34 -9.97 20.07
N GLN A 282 -8.84 -10.91 20.88
CA GLN A 282 -8.00 -10.57 22.04
C GLN A 282 -6.71 -9.86 21.61
N LEU A 283 -6.05 -10.34 20.54
CA LEU A 283 -4.85 -9.69 20.01
C LEU A 283 -5.14 -8.25 19.60
N ALA A 284 -6.18 -8.02 18.78
CA ALA A 284 -6.57 -6.68 18.34
C ALA A 284 -6.89 -5.74 19.50
N ALA A 285 -7.62 -6.23 20.51
CA ALA A 285 -7.94 -5.48 21.72
C ALA A 285 -6.68 -5.10 22.53
N ALA A 286 -5.73 -6.04 22.65
CA ALA A 286 -4.51 -5.83 23.45
C ALA A 286 -3.52 -4.83 22.82
N ILE A 287 -3.53 -4.67 21.48
CA ILE A 287 -2.58 -3.78 20.79
C ILE A 287 -3.15 -2.44 20.39
N GLY A 288 -4.47 -2.30 20.31
CA GLY A 288 -5.07 -1.18 19.57
C GLY A 288 -6.15 -0.41 20.31
N GLU A 289 -6.44 -0.68 21.56
CA GLU A 289 -7.51 0.01 22.32
C GLU A 289 -8.84 0.13 21.53
N GLY A 290 -9.16 -0.89 20.70
CA GLY A 290 -10.36 -0.90 19.86
C GLY A 290 -10.19 -0.25 18.48
N MET A 291 -9.02 0.28 18.13
CA MET A 291 -8.75 0.91 16.83
C MET A 291 -8.33 -0.08 15.75
N TYR A 292 -7.87 -1.27 16.10
CA TYR A 292 -7.46 -2.32 15.16
C TYR A 292 -8.60 -3.28 14.87
N ALA A 293 -8.81 -3.58 13.59
CA ALA A 293 -9.80 -4.58 13.17
C ALA A 293 -9.15 -5.95 13.00
N PRO A 294 -9.59 -7.01 13.71
CA PRO A 294 -9.10 -8.37 13.48
C PRO A 294 -9.48 -8.84 12.08
N ASN A 295 -8.52 -9.39 11.35
CA ASN A 295 -8.77 -9.88 10.00
C ASN A 295 -7.80 -11.00 9.62
N PRO A 296 -8.25 -12.27 9.50
CA PRO A 296 -7.40 -13.38 9.06
C PRO A 296 -7.11 -13.35 7.55
N SER A 297 -7.94 -12.66 6.77
CA SER A 297 -7.92 -12.67 5.31
C SER A 297 -7.03 -11.59 4.71
N VAL A 298 -6.52 -11.84 3.51
CA VAL A 298 -5.87 -10.85 2.67
C VAL A 298 -6.84 -9.78 2.16
N ILE A 299 -8.14 -10.10 2.12
CA ILE A 299 -9.19 -9.18 1.70
C ILE A 299 -9.63 -8.36 2.91
N ALA A 300 -9.34 -7.05 2.87
CA ALA A 300 -9.68 -6.16 3.96
C ALA A 300 -11.20 -5.97 4.07
N PRO A 301 -11.75 -5.88 5.30
CA PRO A 301 -13.14 -5.47 5.51
C PRO A 301 -13.39 -4.09 4.88
N ASN A 302 -14.63 -3.84 4.50
CA ASN A 302 -15.07 -2.56 3.90
C ASN A 302 -14.47 -2.22 2.52
N THR A 303 -13.97 -3.22 1.79
CA THR A 303 -13.66 -3.09 0.36
C THR A 303 -14.81 -3.63 -0.48
N ILE A 304 -14.83 -3.27 -1.77
CA ILE A 304 -15.86 -3.76 -2.71
C ILE A 304 -15.83 -5.29 -2.89
N TYR A 305 -14.74 -5.94 -2.49
CA TYR A 305 -14.55 -7.40 -2.54
C TYR A 305 -14.81 -8.10 -1.21
N SER A 306 -15.13 -7.37 -0.14
CA SER A 306 -15.36 -7.98 1.17
C SER A 306 -16.76 -8.60 1.25
N ASP A 307 -16.80 -9.90 1.46
CA ASP A 307 -17.94 -10.64 1.96
C ASP A 307 -17.45 -11.44 3.14
N ASN A 308 -18.15 -11.66 4.16
CA ASN A 308 -17.83 -12.46 5.36
C ASN A 308 -16.55 -13.34 5.28
N GLN A 309 -15.43 -12.73 4.88
CA GLN A 309 -14.17 -13.40 4.50
C GLN A 309 -13.55 -14.18 5.67
N ALA A 310 -13.79 -13.71 6.90
CA ALA A 310 -13.27 -14.35 8.11
C ALA A 310 -13.86 -15.73 8.35
N SER A 311 -15.08 -16.02 7.87
CA SER A 311 -15.76 -17.31 8.08
C SER A 311 -15.06 -18.49 7.39
N ALA A 312 -14.23 -18.23 6.39
CA ALA A 312 -13.44 -19.24 5.69
C ALA A 312 -12.16 -19.66 6.45
N TRP A 313 -11.86 -19.00 7.57
CA TRP A 313 -10.62 -19.20 8.32
C TRP A 313 -10.83 -19.94 9.63
N PRO A 314 -9.81 -20.68 10.14
CA PRO A 314 -9.87 -21.33 11.43
C PRO A 314 -10.22 -20.33 12.55
N ALA A 315 -11.31 -20.58 13.26
CA ALA A 315 -11.67 -19.82 14.45
C ALA A 315 -10.77 -20.20 15.64
N TYR A 316 -10.59 -19.27 16.59
CA TYR A 316 -9.88 -19.56 17.84
C TYR A 316 -10.48 -20.77 18.57
N ALA A 317 -9.71 -21.85 18.72
CA ALA A 317 -10.12 -23.09 19.31
C ALA A 317 -8.89 -23.86 19.84
N PRO A 318 -8.38 -23.53 21.03
CA PRO A 318 -7.14 -24.14 21.57
C PRO A 318 -7.18 -25.67 21.67
N ALA A 319 -8.34 -26.26 22.01
CA ALA A 319 -8.50 -27.70 22.04
C ALA A 319 -8.32 -28.32 20.64
N LYS A 320 -8.82 -27.65 19.59
CA LYS A 320 -8.64 -28.09 18.20
C LYS A 320 -7.19 -27.94 17.77
N ALA A 321 -6.52 -26.88 18.21
CA ALA A 321 -5.08 -26.70 17.97
C ALA A 321 -4.28 -27.88 18.54
N GLN A 322 -4.52 -28.28 19.78
CA GLN A 322 -3.86 -29.44 20.42
C GLN A 322 -4.14 -30.77 19.71
N GLU A 323 -5.37 -31.00 19.26
CA GLU A 323 -5.72 -32.17 18.44
C GLU A 323 -4.90 -32.22 17.15
N LEU A 324 -4.80 -31.09 16.45
CA LEU A 324 -4.07 -30.98 15.19
C LEU A 324 -2.56 -31.12 15.38
N LEU A 325 -1.98 -30.54 16.45
CA LEU A 325 -0.58 -30.74 16.81
C LEU A 325 -0.24 -32.23 17.02
N THR A 326 -1.12 -32.94 17.70
CA THR A 326 -0.96 -34.38 17.91
C THR A 326 -0.98 -35.13 16.59
N LYS A 327 -1.92 -34.80 15.67
CA LYS A 327 -2.02 -35.41 14.33
C LYS A 327 -0.82 -35.10 13.46
N ALA A 328 -0.30 -33.88 13.54
CA ALA A 328 0.92 -33.45 12.84
C ALA A 328 2.20 -34.06 13.43
N GLY A 329 2.12 -34.76 14.57
CA GLY A 329 3.25 -35.38 15.25
C GLY A 329 4.23 -34.37 15.90
N TYR A 330 3.75 -33.17 16.21
CA TYR A 330 4.58 -32.14 16.84
C TYR A 330 4.91 -32.52 18.30
N LYS A 331 6.19 -32.41 18.69
CA LYS A 331 6.69 -32.86 20.00
C LYS A 331 7.28 -31.72 20.84
N GLY A 332 7.02 -30.44 20.46
CA GLY A 332 7.52 -29.27 21.17
C GLY A 332 8.85 -28.74 20.62
N GLU A 333 9.24 -29.11 19.41
CA GLU A 333 10.43 -28.57 18.76
C GLU A 333 10.32 -27.03 18.67
N PRO A 334 11.41 -26.29 18.97
CA PRO A 334 11.36 -24.84 18.90
C PRO A 334 11.13 -24.35 17.45
N ILE A 335 10.26 -23.36 17.30
CA ILE A 335 9.97 -22.69 16.03
C ILE A 335 10.37 -21.23 16.17
N SER A 336 11.24 -20.72 15.30
CA SER A 336 11.62 -19.32 15.33
C SER A 336 10.47 -18.41 14.91
N LEU A 337 10.29 -17.30 15.64
CA LEU A 337 9.32 -16.24 15.36
C LEU A 337 10.06 -14.93 15.11
N LEU A 338 10.35 -14.67 13.85
CA LEU A 338 11.10 -13.50 13.39
C LEU A 338 10.24 -12.23 13.48
N VAL A 339 10.81 -11.13 13.99
CA VAL A 339 10.15 -9.85 14.09
C VAL A 339 11.12 -8.67 13.98
N ALA A 340 10.70 -7.59 13.31
CA ALA A 340 11.45 -6.34 13.29
C ALA A 340 11.48 -5.67 14.68
N ASN A 341 12.60 -5.10 15.05
CA ASN A 341 12.78 -4.31 16.27
C ASN A 341 12.03 -2.97 16.17
N ARG A 342 10.69 -3.05 16.14
CA ARG A 342 9.75 -1.93 16.24
C ARG A 342 8.78 -2.25 17.36
N GLN A 343 8.53 -1.28 18.25
CA GLN A 343 7.76 -1.51 19.47
C GLN A 343 6.43 -2.23 19.22
N ASN A 344 5.62 -1.73 18.30
CA ASN A 344 4.32 -2.34 17.96
C ASN A 344 4.44 -3.75 17.36
N ARG A 345 5.51 -4.05 16.60
CA ARG A 345 5.73 -5.38 16.02
C ARG A 345 6.16 -6.39 17.08
N VAL A 346 7.09 -5.99 17.96
CA VAL A 346 7.55 -6.84 19.06
C VAL A 346 6.40 -7.12 20.02
N GLN A 347 5.55 -6.14 20.31
CA GLN A 347 4.35 -6.35 21.13
C GLN A 347 3.43 -7.43 20.53
N VAL A 348 3.11 -7.32 19.24
CA VAL A 348 2.29 -8.32 18.52
C VAL A 348 2.95 -9.69 18.57
N ALA A 349 4.25 -9.79 18.28
CA ALA A 349 4.96 -11.07 18.29
C ALA A 349 4.98 -11.71 19.67
N THR A 350 5.10 -10.91 20.74
CA THR A 350 5.03 -11.39 22.14
C THR A 350 3.64 -11.96 22.48
N ILE A 351 2.58 -11.30 22.03
CA ILE A 351 1.20 -11.78 22.23
C ILE A 351 0.96 -13.08 21.43
N VAL A 352 1.40 -13.10 20.17
CA VAL A 352 1.32 -14.33 19.33
C VAL A 352 2.10 -15.47 19.99
N GLN A 353 3.32 -15.23 20.49
CA GLN A 353 4.10 -16.22 21.23
C GLN A 353 3.34 -16.77 22.45
N ALA A 354 2.68 -15.90 23.21
CA ALA A 354 1.92 -16.31 24.39
C ALA A 354 0.72 -17.21 24.02
N PHE A 355 -0.02 -16.88 22.95
CA PHE A 355 -1.11 -17.71 22.45
C PHE A 355 -0.62 -19.09 21.95
N LEU A 356 0.49 -19.11 21.21
CA LEU A 356 1.11 -20.34 20.73
C LEU A 356 1.56 -21.22 21.91
N ALA A 357 2.22 -20.65 22.90
CA ALA A 357 2.68 -21.36 24.10
C ALA A 357 1.51 -21.94 24.91
N ALA A 358 0.40 -21.20 25.07
CA ALA A 358 -0.81 -21.68 25.76
C ALA A 358 -1.43 -22.90 25.05
N SER A 359 -1.22 -23.05 23.74
CA SER A 359 -1.68 -24.21 22.94
C SER A 359 -0.63 -25.30 22.82
N GLY A 360 0.55 -25.17 23.44
CA GLY A 360 1.63 -26.15 23.41
C GLY A 360 2.62 -25.98 22.25
N ILE A 361 2.60 -24.87 21.52
CA ILE A 361 3.54 -24.58 20.44
C ILE A 361 4.72 -23.75 20.98
N ASN A 362 5.93 -24.27 20.85
CA ASN A 362 7.17 -23.65 21.36
C ASN A 362 7.73 -22.62 20.38
N ALA A 363 7.13 -21.42 20.32
CA ALA A 363 7.63 -20.34 19.50
C ALA A 363 8.72 -19.52 20.25
N GLN A 364 9.83 -19.22 19.57
CA GLN A 364 10.96 -18.45 20.11
C GLN A 364 11.14 -17.16 19.34
N LEU A 365 11.05 -16.02 20.04
CA LEU A 365 11.21 -14.69 19.42
C LEU A 365 12.64 -14.50 18.90
N GLU A 366 12.72 -14.04 17.67
CA GLU A 366 13.94 -13.63 16.99
C GLU A 366 13.80 -12.16 16.56
N VAL A 367 14.26 -11.23 17.40
CA VAL A 367 14.17 -9.79 17.11
C VAL A 367 15.36 -9.36 16.27
N ARG A 368 15.11 -8.72 15.11
CA ARG A 368 16.11 -8.22 14.16
C ARG A 368 15.80 -6.78 13.78
N ASP A 369 16.78 -6.08 13.23
CA ASP A 369 16.48 -4.83 12.51
C ASP A 369 15.65 -5.09 11.26
N TRP A 370 14.98 -4.04 10.76
CA TRP A 370 14.09 -4.17 9.60
C TRP A 370 14.79 -4.66 8.33
N ALA A 371 16.01 -4.19 8.07
CA ALA A 371 16.74 -4.57 6.86
C ALA A 371 17.08 -6.07 6.88
N THR A 372 17.49 -6.59 8.04
CA THR A 372 17.75 -8.01 8.26
C THR A 372 16.47 -8.84 8.11
N GLN A 373 15.35 -8.42 8.71
CA GLN A 373 14.08 -9.14 8.55
C GLN A 373 13.66 -9.18 7.07
N LEU A 374 13.77 -8.06 6.36
CA LEU A 374 13.41 -7.98 4.94
C LEU A 374 14.30 -8.87 4.06
N ASP A 375 15.58 -8.97 4.35
CA ASP A 375 16.51 -9.87 3.67
C ASP A 375 16.15 -11.34 3.94
N GLN A 376 15.90 -11.71 5.21
CA GLN A 376 15.47 -13.07 5.57
C GLN A 376 14.13 -13.43 4.88
N TYR A 377 13.15 -12.50 4.86
CA TYR A 377 11.91 -12.67 4.11
C TYR A 377 12.16 -12.96 2.63
N ARG A 378 12.98 -12.15 1.96
CA ARG A 378 13.28 -12.31 0.52
C ARG A 378 13.96 -13.64 0.19
N ARG A 379 14.75 -14.16 1.11
CA ARG A 379 15.44 -15.46 0.96
C ARG A 379 14.61 -16.64 1.47
N GLY A 380 13.42 -16.41 2.04
CA GLY A 380 12.61 -17.45 2.69
C GLY A 380 13.29 -18.04 3.94
N ALA A 381 14.22 -17.31 4.56
CA ALA A 381 15.06 -17.78 5.68
C ALA A 381 14.42 -17.44 7.04
N TYR A 382 13.22 -17.97 7.28
CA TYR A 382 12.46 -17.85 8.53
C TYR A 382 11.54 -19.06 8.68
N GLU A 383 10.99 -19.32 9.86
CA GLU A 383 9.93 -20.31 10.09
C GLU A 383 8.57 -19.61 10.25
N LEU A 384 8.43 -18.77 11.29
CA LEU A 384 7.33 -17.83 11.46
C LEU A 384 7.88 -16.40 11.43
N ALA A 385 7.08 -15.45 10.93
CA ALA A 385 7.46 -14.05 11.00
C ALA A 385 6.24 -13.13 11.19
N VAL A 386 6.31 -12.21 12.15
CA VAL A 386 5.36 -11.09 12.21
C VAL A 386 5.81 -10.03 11.21
N PHE A 387 4.98 -9.80 10.20
CA PHE A 387 5.27 -8.92 9.08
C PHE A 387 4.09 -7.97 8.81
N ALA A 388 4.30 -6.91 8.03
CA ALA A 388 3.22 -6.05 7.59
C ALA A 388 3.34 -5.69 6.11
N TYR A 389 2.21 -5.71 5.45
CA TYR A 389 2.06 -5.28 4.08
C TYR A 389 1.38 -3.90 4.04
N SER A 390 1.86 -3.03 3.15
CA SER A 390 1.20 -1.75 2.87
C SER A 390 -0.19 -1.96 2.28
N ALA A 391 -1.04 -0.96 2.42
CA ALA A 391 -2.39 -0.94 1.87
C ALA A 391 -2.39 -1.23 0.36
N ARG A 392 -3.24 -2.15 -0.07
CA ARG A 392 -3.52 -2.44 -1.47
C ARG A 392 -5.03 -2.48 -1.65
N LEU A 393 -5.52 -1.58 -2.48
CA LEU A 393 -6.96 -1.39 -2.66
C LEU A 393 -7.60 -2.51 -3.47
N ASP A 394 -6.84 -3.15 -4.34
CA ASP A 394 -7.27 -4.33 -5.07
C ASP A 394 -6.58 -5.59 -4.52
N PRO A 395 -7.31 -6.62 -4.08
CA PRO A 395 -6.75 -7.86 -3.54
C PRO A 395 -5.84 -8.61 -4.51
N LEU A 396 -6.05 -8.43 -5.83
CA LEU A 396 -5.23 -9.06 -6.86
C LEU A 396 -3.74 -8.82 -6.62
N LEU A 397 -3.38 -7.58 -6.27
CA LEU A 397 -1.98 -7.20 -6.04
C LEU A 397 -1.37 -7.91 -4.82
N SER A 398 -2.19 -8.15 -3.79
CA SER A 398 -1.78 -8.92 -2.61
C SER A 398 -1.58 -10.39 -2.98
N PHE A 399 -2.57 -11.02 -3.61
CA PHE A 399 -2.45 -12.41 -4.06
C PHE A 399 -1.30 -12.62 -5.03
N GLN A 400 -1.09 -11.74 -6.01
CA GLN A 400 0.04 -11.78 -6.94
C GLN A 400 1.40 -11.68 -6.25
N SER A 401 1.50 -11.02 -5.11
CA SER A 401 2.75 -10.94 -4.34
C SER A 401 3.04 -12.20 -3.51
N MET A 402 2.00 -12.98 -3.18
CA MET A 402 2.10 -14.13 -2.29
C MET A 402 2.09 -15.48 -3.00
N ILE A 403 1.31 -15.61 -4.10
CA ILE A 403 1.14 -16.86 -4.84
C ILE A 403 2.26 -17.02 -5.87
N GLY A 404 2.81 -18.21 -5.99
CA GLY A 404 3.76 -18.61 -7.03
C GLY A 404 4.83 -19.57 -6.56
N ASP A 405 5.64 -20.06 -7.51
CA ASP A 405 6.71 -21.02 -7.28
C ASP A 405 7.79 -20.46 -6.33
N LYS A 406 7.90 -21.05 -5.15
CA LYS A 406 8.90 -20.67 -4.13
C LYS A 406 10.32 -21.00 -4.54
N LYS A 407 10.56 -21.88 -5.52
CA LYS A 407 11.91 -22.16 -6.05
C LYS A 407 12.39 -21.04 -6.97
N ALA A 408 11.46 -20.41 -7.69
CA ALA A 408 11.74 -19.26 -8.54
C ALA A 408 11.86 -17.96 -7.73
N ASP A 409 11.04 -17.82 -6.66
CA ASP A 409 11.02 -16.63 -5.78
C ASP A 409 10.72 -17.07 -4.34
N ALA A 410 11.75 -17.17 -3.53
CA ALA A 410 11.64 -17.63 -2.13
C ALA A 410 10.77 -16.71 -1.24
N ALA A 411 10.51 -15.48 -1.67
CA ALA A 411 9.61 -14.55 -0.96
C ALA A 411 8.14 -14.91 -1.12
N ARG A 412 7.76 -15.80 -2.05
CA ARG A 412 6.38 -16.29 -2.17
C ARG A 412 5.94 -16.97 -0.90
N GLN A 413 4.69 -16.75 -0.51
CA GLN A 413 4.12 -17.35 0.69
C GLN A 413 3.39 -18.64 0.37
N TRP A 414 2.83 -18.75 -0.83
CA TRP A 414 1.88 -19.78 -1.22
C TRP A 414 2.21 -20.38 -2.58
N ASP A 415 2.80 -21.56 -2.57
CA ASP A 415 3.14 -22.37 -3.74
C ASP A 415 2.08 -23.47 -3.87
N ASP A 416 1.03 -23.20 -4.64
CA ASP A 416 -0.11 -24.10 -4.84
C ASP A 416 -0.69 -23.91 -6.26
N ALA A 417 -0.76 -25.01 -7.02
CA ALA A 417 -1.19 -24.99 -8.42
C ALA A 417 -2.65 -24.53 -8.61
N ARG A 418 -3.58 -24.83 -7.66
CA ARG A 418 -4.96 -24.37 -7.73
C ARG A 418 -5.05 -22.87 -7.43
N ALA A 419 -4.27 -22.40 -6.46
CA ALA A 419 -4.19 -20.97 -6.16
C ALA A 419 -3.62 -20.18 -7.35
N GLU A 420 -2.60 -20.72 -8.04
CA GLU A 420 -2.06 -20.12 -9.26
C GLU A 420 -3.09 -20.07 -10.40
N ASP A 421 -3.88 -21.14 -10.58
CA ASP A 421 -4.93 -21.19 -11.59
C ASP A 421 -6.04 -20.17 -11.29
N LEU A 422 -6.53 -20.11 -10.05
CA LEU A 422 -7.50 -19.09 -9.61
C LEU A 422 -6.95 -17.67 -9.78
N LEU A 423 -5.67 -17.46 -9.48
CA LEU A 423 -5.02 -16.17 -9.68
C LEU A 423 -4.97 -15.77 -11.17
N LYS A 424 -4.69 -16.71 -12.07
CA LYS A 424 -4.76 -16.48 -13.52
C LYS A 424 -6.18 -16.14 -13.97
N GLN A 425 -7.19 -16.87 -13.47
CA GLN A 425 -8.57 -16.60 -13.80
C GLN A 425 -9.02 -15.20 -13.35
N VAL A 426 -8.75 -14.80 -12.10
CA VAL A 426 -9.12 -13.47 -11.60
C VAL A 426 -8.35 -12.36 -12.30
N SER A 427 -7.10 -12.61 -12.70
CA SER A 427 -6.29 -11.66 -13.48
C SER A 427 -6.83 -11.39 -14.89
N ALA A 428 -7.58 -12.34 -15.45
CA ALA A 428 -8.20 -12.23 -16.77
C ALA A 428 -9.58 -11.55 -16.74
N LYS A 429 -10.09 -11.17 -15.55
CA LYS A 429 -11.43 -10.57 -15.38
C LYS A 429 -11.34 -9.09 -15.02
N SER A 430 -12.26 -8.30 -15.58
CA SER A 430 -12.50 -6.89 -15.21
C SER A 430 -13.82 -6.69 -14.45
N ASP A 431 -14.79 -7.61 -14.60
CA ASP A 431 -16.08 -7.55 -13.90
C ASP A 431 -15.92 -7.79 -12.41
N VAL A 432 -16.45 -6.89 -11.59
CA VAL A 432 -16.28 -6.90 -10.11
C VAL A 432 -16.91 -8.14 -9.49
N GLU A 433 -18.09 -8.56 -9.95
CA GLU A 433 -18.80 -9.71 -9.35
C GLU A 433 -18.14 -11.04 -9.71
N GLU A 434 -17.63 -11.19 -10.95
CA GLU A 434 -16.84 -12.35 -11.33
C GLU A 434 -15.53 -12.44 -10.54
N ARG A 435 -14.83 -11.31 -10.38
CA ARG A 435 -13.60 -11.24 -9.57
C ARG A 435 -13.87 -11.56 -8.10
N LYS A 436 -14.98 -11.06 -7.54
CA LYS A 436 -15.38 -11.31 -6.16
C LYS A 436 -15.58 -12.80 -5.88
N LYS A 437 -16.22 -13.54 -6.79
CA LYS A 437 -16.37 -15.00 -6.67
C LYS A 437 -15.01 -15.70 -6.63
N LEU A 438 -14.11 -15.37 -7.53
CA LEU A 438 -12.77 -15.95 -7.60
C LEU A 438 -11.91 -15.58 -6.37
N PHE A 439 -12.01 -14.36 -5.88
CA PHE A 439 -11.36 -13.96 -4.62
C PHE A 439 -11.91 -14.73 -3.41
N ASN A 440 -13.20 -15.02 -3.38
CA ASN A 440 -13.80 -15.84 -2.32
C ASN A 440 -13.29 -17.29 -2.37
N GLU A 441 -13.12 -17.86 -3.57
CA GLU A 441 -12.51 -19.19 -3.73
C GLU A 441 -11.05 -19.19 -3.29
N LEU A 442 -10.26 -18.20 -3.66
CA LEU A 442 -8.88 -18.03 -3.20
C LEU A 442 -8.80 -17.88 -1.69
N ASN A 443 -9.68 -17.07 -1.09
CA ASN A 443 -9.72 -16.86 0.36
C ASN A 443 -10.08 -18.17 1.11
N THR A 444 -11.03 -18.93 0.61
CA THR A 444 -11.42 -20.22 1.19
C THR A 444 -10.26 -21.22 1.15
N LEU A 445 -9.63 -21.37 -0.01
CA LEU A 445 -8.48 -22.27 -0.17
C LEU A 445 -7.29 -21.84 0.71
N MET A 446 -7.08 -20.52 0.86
CA MET A 446 -6.05 -19.97 1.74
C MET A 446 -6.34 -20.28 3.21
N GLY A 447 -7.61 -20.17 3.66
CA GLY A 447 -8.04 -20.52 5.01
C GLY A 447 -7.89 -22.03 5.32
N GLU A 448 -8.09 -22.88 4.32
CA GLU A 448 -7.88 -24.34 4.45
C GLU A 448 -6.40 -24.72 4.60
N GLN A 449 -5.51 -24.02 3.88
CA GLN A 449 -4.09 -24.36 3.83
C GLN A 449 -3.21 -23.54 4.79
N VAL A 450 -3.67 -22.37 5.19
CA VAL A 450 -2.99 -21.41 6.08
C VAL A 450 -1.50 -21.17 5.70
N PRO A 451 -1.19 -20.74 4.48
CA PRO A 451 0.18 -20.39 4.11
C PRO A 451 0.66 -19.08 4.79
N ILE A 452 -0.28 -18.28 5.22
CA ILE A 452 -0.13 -17.01 5.93
C ILE A 452 -1.40 -16.80 6.76
N LEU A 453 -1.31 -16.17 7.92
CA LEU A 453 -2.47 -15.80 8.73
C LEU A 453 -2.51 -14.29 8.93
N GLY A 454 -3.59 -13.64 8.53
CA GLY A 454 -3.85 -12.26 8.90
C GLY A 454 -4.08 -12.14 10.40
N LEU A 455 -3.58 -11.08 10.98
CA LEU A 455 -3.77 -10.78 12.40
C LEU A 455 -4.73 -9.60 12.56
N VAL A 456 -4.38 -8.46 12.01
CA VAL A 456 -5.20 -7.24 12.06
C VAL A 456 -5.00 -6.38 10.81
N ASN A 457 -6.00 -5.60 10.45
CA ASN A 457 -5.77 -4.44 9.59
C ASN A 457 -5.19 -3.28 10.42
N LEU A 458 -4.28 -2.54 9.81
CA LEU A 458 -3.59 -1.42 10.43
C LEU A 458 -4.35 -0.13 10.13
N PRO A 459 -4.90 0.57 11.13
CA PRO A 459 -5.44 1.90 10.90
C PRO A 459 -4.31 2.91 10.66
N SER A 460 -4.56 3.92 9.85
CA SER A 460 -3.76 5.14 9.80
C SER A 460 -4.26 6.07 10.92
N ILE A 461 -3.44 6.28 11.94
CA ILE A 461 -3.76 7.12 13.09
C ILE A 461 -2.88 8.35 13.02
N THR A 462 -3.50 9.51 12.82
CA THR A 462 -2.80 10.79 12.67
C THR A 462 -3.32 11.81 13.66
N ALA A 463 -2.51 12.83 13.95
CA ALA A 463 -2.96 13.94 14.80
C ALA A 463 -2.58 15.29 14.20
N ALA A 464 -3.49 16.24 14.35
CA ALA A 464 -3.35 17.61 13.93
C ALA A 464 -3.50 18.57 15.11
N GLY A 465 -2.75 19.67 15.08
CA GLY A 465 -2.92 20.76 16.03
C GLY A 465 -4.29 21.47 15.87
N PRO A 466 -4.76 22.21 16.89
CA PRO A 466 -6.11 22.78 16.91
C PRO A 466 -6.36 23.79 15.77
N LYS A 467 -5.32 24.40 15.23
CA LYS A 467 -5.39 25.35 14.10
C LYS A 467 -5.47 24.69 12.71
N VAL A 468 -5.25 23.40 12.60
CA VAL A 468 -5.36 22.65 11.34
C VAL A 468 -6.80 22.18 11.18
N ASN A 469 -7.40 22.46 10.02
CA ASN A 469 -8.79 22.12 9.72
C ASN A 469 -8.88 21.30 8.43
N ASP A 470 -10.01 20.63 8.25
CA ASP A 470 -10.44 19.95 7.02
C ASP A 470 -9.54 18.78 6.57
N PHE A 471 -8.66 18.27 7.45
CA PHE A 471 -7.97 17.02 7.18
C PHE A 471 -8.97 15.85 7.23
N LYS A 472 -8.91 15.00 6.19
CA LYS A 472 -9.66 13.75 6.13
C LYS A 472 -8.71 12.62 5.76
N GLY A 473 -8.70 11.56 6.56
CA GLY A 473 -8.04 10.30 6.23
C GLY A 473 -8.62 9.69 4.95
N TRP A 474 -7.92 8.71 4.42
CA TRP A 474 -8.37 7.97 3.24
C TRP A 474 -7.94 6.50 3.35
N ALA A 475 -8.82 5.59 2.91
CA ALA A 475 -8.57 4.15 3.00
C ALA A 475 -7.34 3.68 2.20
N GLY A 476 -6.91 4.45 1.20
CA GLY A 476 -5.67 4.18 0.46
C GLY A 476 -4.37 4.48 1.21
N ASP A 477 -4.45 4.85 2.50
CA ASP A 477 -3.31 5.07 3.41
C ASP A 477 -2.29 6.11 2.90
N THR A 478 -2.76 7.10 2.17
CA THR A 478 -1.93 8.22 1.69
C THR A 478 -2.44 9.52 2.28
N LEU A 479 -1.59 10.24 2.99
CA LEU A 479 -1.93 11.54 3.56
C LEU A 479 -2.11 12.57 2.44
N ARG A 480 -3.21 13.32 2.52
CA ARG A 480 -3.65 14.28 1.51
C ARG A 480 -3.84 15.64 2.18
N PHE A 481 -3.06 16.63 1.77
CA PHE A 481 -3.07 17.96 2.41
C PHE A 481 -3.65 19.06 1.54
N TRP A 482 -4.19 18.75 0.35
CA TRP A 482 -4.79 19.76 -0.52
C TRP A 482 -6.09 20.35 0.00
N THR A 483 -6.89 19.60 0.80
CA THR A 483 -8.07 20.17 1.46
C THR A 483 -7.77 20.91 2.74
N VAL A 484 -6.58 20.74 3.29
CA VAL A 484 -6.24 21.22 4.63
C VAL A 484 -6.09 22.73 4.64
N SER A 485 -6.77 23.38 5.58
CA SER A 485 -6.60 24.80 5.90
C SER A 485 -5.94 24.98 7.27
N LYS A 486 -5.31 26.11 7.48
CA LYS A 486 -4.72 26.49 8.77
C LYS A 486 -5.14 27.90 9.13
N THR A 487 -5.81 28.03 10.30
CA THR A 487 -6.11 29.33 10.90
C THR A 487 -4.84 29.98 11.48
N GLN A 488 -4.79 31.32 11.46
CA GLN A 488 -3.64 32.09 11.95
C GLN A 488 -3.44 31.98 13.45
#